data_069f65a9fc4d34186243565fc4f849ce
#
_entry.id   069f65a9fc4d34186243565fc4f849ce
#
_cell.length_a   1.000
_cell.length_b   1.000
_cell.length_c   1.000
_cell.angle_alpha   90.00
_cell.angle_beta   90.00
_cell.angle_gamma   90.00
#
_symmetry.space_group_name_H-M   'P 1'
#
loop_
_entity.id
_entity.type
_entity.pdbx_description
1 polymer ?
#
loop_
_entity_poly.entity_id
_entity_poly.type
_entity_poly.pdbx_seq_one_letter_code
_entity_poly.pdbx_strand_id
1 'polypeptide(L)'
;MRLTARIAGSLLMAVVILSPVLREPTDDTYPLSTYPMFASDRGAQHAIATVVEIGVDGSVLRLSPRLIAGTDEVILASVTVKRSVAQGQADLLCAEIANRLGPGRTVEVRVETVDVVKFVTKGVEPSRVDVRARCVA
;
A
#
# COMPACT_ATOMS: atom_id res chain seq x y z
N MET A 1 18.05 -52.54 -16.75
CA MET A 1 17.87 -51.94 -15.42
C MET A 1 18.44 -50.53 -15.24
N ARG A 2 19.64 -50.18 -15.72
CA ARG A 2 20.19 -48.80 -15.52
C ARG A 2 19.46 -47.68 -16.31
N LEU A 3 18.92 -47.98 -17.49
CA LEU A 3 18.21 -47.02 -18.33
C LEU A 3 16.83 -46.69 -17.76
N THR A 4 16.10 -47.68 -17.33
CA THR A 4 14.78 -47.52 -16.68
C THR A 4 14.86 -46.70 -15.39
N ALA A 5 15.88 -46.92 -14.56
CA ALA A 5 16.13 -46.17 -13.34
C ALA A 5 16.45 -44.66 -13.64
N ARG A 6 17.21 -44.40 -14.70
CA ARG A 6 17.52 -43.04 -15.15
C ARG A 6 16.27 -42.29 -15.65
N ILE A 7 15.44 -42.94 -16.46
CA ILE A 7 14.19 -42.39 -16.97
C ILE A 7 13.22 -42.10 -15.81
N ALA A 8 13.07 -43.05 -14.87
CA ALA A 8 12.23 -42.88 -13.70
C ALA A 8 12.69 -41.70 -12.82
N GLY A 9 14.01 -41.56 -12.61
CA GLY A 9 14.58 -40.45 -11.86
C GLY A 9 14.35 -39.08 -12.53
N SER A 10 14.52 -39.03 -13.85
CA SER A 10 14.26 -37.78 -14.61
C SER A 10 12.79 -37.38 -14.59
N LEU A 11 11.88 -38.32 -14.71
CA LEU A 11 10.43 -38.10 -14.61
C LEU A 11 10.04 -37.63 -13.21
N LEU A 12 10.55 -38.24 -12.16
CA LEU A 12 10.32 -37.77 -10.78
C LEU A 12 10.81 -36.34 -10.58
N MET A 13 12.01 -36.03 -11.05
CA MET A 13 12.58 -34.70 -10.96
C MET A 13 11.72 -33.67 -11.72
N ALA A 14 11.26 -34.00 -12.94
CA ALA A 14 10.37 -33.14 -13.71
C ALA A 14 9.04 -32.87 -12.98
N VAL A 15 8.44 -33.90 -12.36
CA VAL A 15 7.23 -33.75 -11.56
C VAL A 15 7.45 -32.81 -10.36
N VAL A 16 8.56 -32.94 -9.65
CA VAL A 16 8.92 -32.10 -8.51
C VAL A 16 9.12 -30.66 -8.96
N ILE A 17 9.85 -30.43 -10.07
CA ILE A 17 10.12 -29.08 -10.58
C ILE A 17 8.86 -28.41 -11.12
N LEU A 18 7.94 -29.16 -11.73
CA LEU A 18 6.69 -28.62 -12.29
C LEU A 18 5.56 -28.52 -11.25
N SER A 19 5.71 -29.15 -10.08
CA SER A 19 4.67 -29.15 -9.04
C SER A 19 4.21 -27.74 -8.60
N PRO A 20 5.09 -26.70 -8.53
CA PRO A 20 4.65 -25.35 -8.18
C PRO A 20 3.69 -24.72 -9.20
N VAL A 21 3.79 -25.11 -10.48
CA VAL A 21 2.92 -24.57 -11.55
C VAL A 21 1.47 -25.07 -11.41
N LEU A 22 1.27 -26.21 -10.75
CA LEU A 22 -0.03 -26.85 -10.55
C LEU A 22 -0.69 -26.45 -9.20
N ARG A 23 0.00 -25.65 -8.38
CA ARG A 23 -0.51 -25.21 -7.08
C ARG A 23 -1.17 -23.86 -7.18
N GLU A 24 -2.12 -23.59 -6.27
CA GLU A 24 -2.68 -22.27 -6.14
C GLU A 24 -1.60 -21.27 -5.67
N PRO A 25 -1.63 -20.01 -6.18
CA PRO A 25 -0.63 -18.98 -5.83
C PRO A 25 -0.54 -18.66 -4.33
N THR A 26 -1.57 -19.04 -3.56
CA THR A 26 -1.66 -18.84 -2.11
C THR A 26 -1.03 -19.98 -1.29
N ASP A 27 -0.67 -21.09 -1.96
CA ASP A 27 -0.15 -22.29 -1.29
C ASP A 27 1.39 -22.21 -1.20
N ASP A 28 1.86 -21.57 -0.13
CA ASP A 28 3.28 -21.27 0.08
C ASP A 28 3.96 -22.36 0.92
N THR A 29 4.58 -23.34 0.26
CA THR A 29 5.36 -24.38 0.92
C THR A 29 6.83 -24.31 0.50
N TYR A 30 7.67 -23.75 1.36
CA TYR A 30 9.13 -23.79 1.17
C TYR A 30 9.64 -25.25 1.18
N PRO A 31 10.55 -25.69 0.27
CA PRO A 31 11.28 -24.92 -0.75
C PRO A 31 10.60 -24.86 -2.13
N LEU A 32 9.39 -25.39 -2.27
CA LEU A 32 8.64 -25.48 -3.53
C LEU A 32 7.61 -24.35 -3.69
N SER A 33 7.86 -23.23 -3.03
CA SER A 33 6.96 -22.08 -3.06
C SER A 33 6.97 -21.33 -4.40
N THR A 34 5.82 -20.83 -4.79
CA THR A 34 5.64 -19.94 -5.95
C THR A 34 6.03 -18.49 -5.61
N TYR A 35 7.22 -18.25 -5.07
CA TYR A 35 7.77 -16.92 -4.77
C TYR A 35 6.84 -16.07 -3.85
N PRO A 36 6.88 -16.25 -2.52
CA PRO A 36 5.89 -15.71 -1.58
C PRO A 36 5.75 -14.19 -1.57
N MET A 37 6.74 -13.46 -2.08
CA MET A 37 6.67 -11.99 -2.13
C MET A 37 5.58 -11.45 -3.07
N PHE A 38 5.10 -12.26 -4.02
CA PHE A 38 4.12 -11.84 -5.03
C PHE A 38 2.90 -12.76 -5.10
N ALA A 39 2.83 -13.79 -4.28
CA ALA A 39 1.83 -14.86 -4.35
C ALA A 39 0.48 -14.51 -3.70
N SER A 40 0.39 -13.47 -2.88
CA SER A 40 -0.88 -13.07 -2.32
C SER A 40 -1.60 -12.12 -3.27
N ASP A 41 -2.78 -12.52 -3.75
CA ASP A 41 -3.70 -11.60 -4.42
C ASP A 41 -4.13 -10.52 -3.41
N ARG A 42 -3.59 -9.33 -3.58
CA ARG A 42 -3.90 -8.19 -2.72
C ARG A 42 -5.19 -7.48 -3.12
N GLY A 43 -5.87 -8.00 -4.15
CA GLY A 43 -7.04 -7.34 -4.72
C GLY A 43 -6.71 -5.98 -5.36
N ALA A 44 -7.65 -5.44 -6.12
CA ALA A 44 -7.48 -4.13 -6.77
C ALA A 44 -7.73 -2.96 -5.82
N GLN A 45 -8.45 -3.17 -4.70
CA GLN A 45 -8.81 -2.12 -3.76
C GLN A 45 -7.85 -2.05 -2.57
N HIS A 46 -7.30 -0.86 -2.34
CA HIS A 46 -6.40 -0.59 -1.23
C HIS A 46 -6.83 0.63 -0.44
N ALA A 47 -6.72 0.53 0.89
CA ALA A 47 -6.90 1.65 1.81
C ALA A 47 -5.55 2.34 2.02
N ILE A 48 -5.46 3.62 1.64
CA ILE A 48 -4.26 4.44 1.72
C ILE A 48 -4.49 5.55 2.74
N ALA A 49 -3.71 5.56 3.82
CA ALA A 49 -3.69 6.69 4.75
C ALA A 49 -2.85 7.82 4.14
N THR A 50 -3.42 9.00 4.04
CA THR A 50 -2.78 10.16 3.40
C THR A 50 -3.13 11.46 4.11
N VAL A 51 -2.36 12.50 3.83
CA VAL A 51 -2.64 13.86 4.29
C VAL A 51 -2.78 14.78 3.08
N VAL A 52 -3.80 15.58 3.12
CA VAL A 52 -4.11 16.55 2.06
C VAL A 52 -4.37 17.92 2.65
N GLU A 53 -4.13 18.93 1.84
CA GLU A 53 -4.62 20.27 2.08
C GLU A 53 -5.93 20.47 1.32
N ILE A 54 -6.87 21.15 1.96
CA ILE A 54 -8.14 21.55 1.35
C ILE A 54 -8.07 23.04 1.04
N GLY A 55 -8.11 23.36 -0.24
CA GLY A 55 -8.19 24.74 -0.71
C GLY A 55 -9.53 25.40 -0.37
N VAL A 56 -9.57 26.73 -0.43
CA VAL A 56 -10.77 27.53 -0.15
C VAL A 56 -11.91 27.23 -1.15
N ASP A 57 -11.52 26.80 -2.34
CA ASP A 57 -12.42 26.37 -3.42
C ASP A 57 -12.83 24.88 -3.30
N GLY A 58 -12.41 24.19 -2.26
CA GLY A 58 -12.63 22.77 -2.07
C GLY A 58 -11.65 21.87 -2.83
N SER A 59 -10.66 22.44 -3.50
CA SER A 59 -9.61 21.66 -4.16
C SER A 59 -8.79 20.83 -3.16
N VAL A 60 -8.35 19.67 -3.60
CA VAL A 60 -7.60 18.73 -2.77
C VAL A 60 -6.17 18.65 -3.28
N LEU A 61 -5.21 19.09 -2.46
CA LEU A 61 -3.79 19.04 -2.77
C LEU A 61 -3.09 18.04 -1.87
N ARG A 62 -2.41 17.05 -2.47
CA ARG A 62 -1.59 16.09 -1.73
C ARG A 62 -0.32 16.77 -1.21
N LEU A 63 -0.04 16.60 0.07
CA LEU A 63 1.14 17.19 0.68
C LEU A 63 2.40 16.37 0.38
N SER A 64 3.53 17.07 0.30
CA SER A 64 4.82 16.43 0.10
C SER A 64 5.27 15.63 1.34
N PRO A 65 6.07 14.57 1.19
CA PRO A 65 6.63 13.82 2.30
C PRO A 65 7.35 14.69 3.32
N ARG A 66 8.05 15.73 2.87
CA ARG A 66 8.75 16.68 3.73
C ARG A 66 7.81 17.44 4.67
N LEU A 67 6.63 17.84 4.20
CA LEU A 67 5.62 18.48 5.04
C LEU A 67 5.00 17.50 6.04
N ILE A 68 4.78 16.26 5.62
CA ILE A 68 4.15 15.21 6.44
C ILE A 68 5.08 14.72 7.54
N ALA A 69 6.32 14.34 7.18
CA ALA A 69 7.22 13.61 8.08
C ALA A 69 8.61 14.27 8.24
N GLY A 70 8.82 15.46 7.67
CA GLY A 70 10.11 16.16 7.73
C GLY A 70 11.22 15.51 6.90
N THR A 71 10.88 14.55 6.04
CA THR A 71 11.81 13.80 5.17
C THR A 71 11.30 13.74 3.74
N ASP A 72 12.18 13.59 2.77
CA ASP A 72 11.79 13.41 1.37
C ASP A 72 11.41 11.95 1.03
N GLU A 73 11.56 11.03 2.00
CA GLU A 73 11.27 9.61 1.85
C GLU A 73 9.76 9.34 1.90
N VAL A 74 9.18 8.99 0.75
CA VAL A 74 7.74 8.70 0.60
C VAL A 74 7.27 7.57 1.51
N ILE A 75 8.10 6.53 1.67
CA ILE A 75 7.77 5.35 2.49
C ILE A 75 7.66 5.76 3.96
N LEU A 76 8.61 6.56 4.48
CA LEU A 76 8.58 7.02 5.86
C LEU A 76 7.38 7.93 6.13
N ALA A 77 7.05 8.83 5.20
CA ALA A 77 5.86 9.66 5.32
C ALA A 77 4.58 8.81 5.37
N SER A 78 4.44 7.83 4.48
CA SER A 78 3.28 6.94 4.46
C SER A 78 3.16 6.10 5.74
N VAL A 79 4.27 5.58 6.26
CA VAL A 79 4.30 4.83 7.53
C VAL A 79 3.93 5.73 8.71
N THR A 80 4.38 6.99 8.73
CA THR A 80 4.03 7.98 9.76
C THR A 80 2.53 8.22 9.80
N VAL A 81 1.91 8.51 8.65
CA VAL A 81 0.45 8.71 8.59
C VAL A 81 -0.31 7.46 9.00
N LYS A 82 0.07 6.30 8.45
CA LYS A 82 -0.57 5.02 8.77
C LYS A 82 -0.49 4.70 10.27
N ARG A 83 0.66 4.92 10.89
CA ARG A 83 0.86 4.70 12.33
C ARG A 83 0.01 5.66 13.16
N SER A 84 0.02 6.95 12.84
CA SER A 84 -0.77 7.96 13.52
C SER A 84 -2.27 7.64 13.49
N VAL A 85 -2.80 7.24 12.33
CA VAL A 85 -4.19 6.80 12.18
C VAL A 85 -4.48 5.54 13.01
N ALA A 86 -3.60 4.55 12.98
CA ALA A 86 -3.76 3.30 13.71
C ALA A 86 -3.71 3.49 15.24
N GLN A 87 -2.96 4.48 15.72
CA GLN A 87 -2.81 4.81 17.14
C GLN A 87 -3.85 5.83 17.65
N GLY A 88 -4.78 6.30 16.79
CA GLY A 88 -5.76 7.32 17.16
C GLY A 88 -5.14 8.71 17.39
N GLN A 89 -3.98 8.99 16.81
CA GLN A 89 -3.22 10.23 16.95
C GLN A 89 -3.28 11.11 15.70
N ALA A 90 -4.31 10.91 14.87
CA ALA A 90 -4.48 11.66 13.63
C ALA A 90 -4.59 13.18 13.88
N ASP A 91 -5.24 13.59 14.97
CA ASP A 91 -5.39 15.01 15.33
C ASP A 91 -4.04 15.66 15.67
N LEU A 92 -3.16 14.96 16.39
CA LEU A 92 -1.82 15.45 16.71
C LEU A 92 -0.98 15.64 15.46
N LEU A 93 -0.99 14.65 14.57
CA LEU A 93 -0.28 14.74 13.29
C LEU A 93 -0.84 15.87 12.42
N CYS A 94 -2.16 16.01 12.40
CA CYS A 94 -2.84 17.08 11.66
C CYS A 94 -2.38 18.46 12.14
N ALA A 95 -2.41 18.71 13.44
CA ALA A 95 -1.99 19.97 14.04
C ALA A 95 -0.50 20.28 13.76
N GLU A 96 0.37 19.27 13.85
CA GLU A 96 1.79 19.43 13.55
C GLU A 96 2.02 19.85 12.09
N ILE A 97 1.31 19.20 11.14
CA ILE A 97 1.42 19.53 9.72
C ILE A 97 0.83 20.93 9.42
N ALA A 98 -0.31 21.26 10.03
CA ALA A 98 -0.91 22.57 9.89
C ALA A 98 0.06 23.67 10.34
N ASN A 99 0.72 23.51 11.48
CA ASN A 99 1.74 24.44 11.98
C ASN A 99 2.93 24.60 11.00
N ARG A 100 3.30 23.55 10.28
CA ARG A 100 4.37 23.62 9.25
C ARG A 100 3.92 24.37 8.00
N LEU A 101 2.64 24.26 7.64
CA LEU A 101 2.06 24.92 6.47
C LEU A 101 1.85 26.42 6.67
N GLY A 102 1.63 26.86 7.91
CA GLY A 102 1.34 28.25 8.24
C GLY A 102 -0.17 28.58 8.28
N PRO A 103 -0.51 29.79 8.77
CA PRO A 103 -1.87 30.13 9.16
C PRO A 103 -2.85 30.15 7.99
N GLY A 104 -4.11 29.83 8.29
CA GLY A 104 -5.21 29.88 7.34
C GLY A 104 -5.31 28.70 6.38
N ARG A 105 -4.48 27.66 6.58
CA ARG A 105 -4.47 26.43 5.74
C ARG A 105 -5.25 25.31 6.42
N THR A 106 -6.12 24.65 5.67
CA THR A 106 -6.91 23.51 6.17
C THR A 106 -6.25 22.20 5.76
N VAL A 107 -5.98 21.35 6.75
CA VAL A 107 -5.36 20.03 6.58
C VAL A 107 -6.34 18.94 6.95
N GLU A 108 -6.35 17.85 6.18
CA GLU A 108 -7.05 16.63 6.51
C GLU A 108 -6.11 15.42 6.52
N VAL A 109 -6.17 14.66 7.62
CA VAL A 109 -5.64 13.30 7.69
C VAL A 109 -6.79 12.36 7.38
N ARG A 110 -6.66 11.56 6.33
CA ARG A 110 -7.76 10.72 5.85
C ARG A 110 -7.29 9.37 5.33
N VAL A 111 -8.21 8.41 5.29
CA VAL A 111 -8.00 7.10 4.66
C VAL A 111 -8.83 7.06 3.37
N GLU A 112 -8.16 6.86 2.26
CA GLU A 112 -8.77 6.76 0.93
C GLU A 112 -8.79 5.30 0.49
N THR A 113 -9.94 4.79 0.06
CA THR A 113 -10.02 3.50 -0.60
C THR A 113 -9.97 3.73 -2.10
N VAL A 114 -8.95 3.19 -2.75
CA VAL A 114 -8.71 3.35 -4.19
C VAL A 114 -8.65 2.00 -4.89
N ASP A 115 -9.17 1.94 -6.09
CA ASP A 115 -8.83 0.89 -7.05
C ASP A 115 -7.49 1.28 -7.70
N VAL A 116 -6.41 0.63 -7.28
CA VAL A 116 -5.04 1.04 -7.66
C VAL A 116 -4.86 1.05 -9.17
N VAL A 117 -5.43 0.07 -9.87
CA VAL A 117 -5.31 -0.01 -11.34
C VAL A 117 -6.00 1.17 -12.00
N LYS A 118 -7.23 1.48 -11.60
CA LYS A 118 -8.00 2.60 -12.17
C LYS A 118 -7.41 3.94 -11.77
N PHE A 119 -6.96 4.06 -10.53
CA PHE A 119 -6.31 5.28 -10.03
C PHE A 119 -5.06 5.63 -10.84
N VAL A 120 -4.16 4.65 -11.06
CA VAL A 120 -2.91 4.87 -11.80
C VAL A 120 -3.14 5.05 -13.30
N THR A 121 -4.06 4.26 -13.90
CA THR A 121 -4.24 4.26 -15.36
C THR A 121 -5.21 5.33 -15.87
N LYS A 122 -6.20 5.72 -15.07
CA LYS A 122 -7.31 6.59 -15.48
C LYS A 122 -7.49 7.82 -14.59
N GLY A 123 -6.71 7.97 -13.51
CA GLY A 123 -6.85 9.08 -12.57
C GLY A 123 -8.22 9.11 -11.85
N VAL A 124 -8.85 7.95 -11.67
CA VAL A 124 -10.18 7.88 -11.03
C VAL A 124 -10.04 8.23 -9.55
N GLU A 125 -10.94 9.05 -9.06
CA GLU A 125 -10.99 9.46 -7.66
C GLU A 125 -11.20 8.26 -6.71
N PRO A 126 -10.82 8.40 -5.41
CA PRO A 126 -11.07 7.39 -4.40
C PRO A 126 -12.55 7.02 -4.33
N SER A 127 -12.85 5.73 -4.23
CA SER A 127 -14.23 5.22 -4.09
C SER A 127 -14.84 5.53 -2.72
N ARG A 128 -13.99 5.72 -1.71
CA ARG A 128 -14.37 6.10 -0.35
C ARG A 128 -13.27 6.94 0.28
N VAL A 129 -13.69 7.99 0.98
CA VAL A 129 -12.83 8.86 1.80
C VAL A 129 -13.36 8.85 3.24
N ASP A 130 -12.48 8.53 4.17
CA ASP A 130 -12.78 8.47 5.61
C ASP A 130 -11.84 9.47 6.32
N VAL A 131 -12.38 10.62 6.69
CA VAL A 131 -11.62 11.69 7.35
C VAL A 131 -11.40 11.31 8.81
N ARG A 132 -10.16 11.24 9.24
CA ARG A 132 -9.73 10.90 10.60
C ARG A 132 -9.46 12.11 11.46
N ALA A 133 -8.96 13.18 10.86
CA ALA A 133 -8.76 14.46 11.52
C ALA A 133 -8.85 15.60 10.50
N ARG A 134 -9.34 16.76 10.93
CA ARG A 134 -9.30 18.02 10.18
C ARG A 134 -8.87 19.14 11.12
N CYS A 135 -7.91 19.94 10.69
CA CYS A 135 -7.39 21.07 11.45
C CYS A 135 -7.09 22.25 10.55
N VAL A 136 -7.10 23.43 11.16
CA VAL A 136 -6.74 24.69 10.53
C VAL A 136 -5.54 25.25 11.28
N ALA A 137 -4.53 25.72 10.55
CA ALA A 137 -3.36 26.36 11.12
C ALA A 137 -3.67 27.79 11.62
#